data_dd12b5bc0518a02fa626fb27d620a17a
#
_entry.id   dd12b5bc0518a02fa626fb27d620a17a
#
_cell.length_a   1.000
_cell.length_b   1.000
_cell.length_c   1.000
_cell.angle_alpha   90.00
_cell.angle_beta   90.00
_cell.angle_gamma   90.00
#
_symmetry.space_group_name_H-M   'P 1'
#
loop_
_entity.id
_entity.type
_entity.pdbx_description
1 polymer ?
#
loop_
_entity_poly.entity_id
_entity_poly.type
_entity_poly.pdbx_seq_one_letter_code
_entity_poly.pdbx_strand_id
1 'polypeptide(L)'
;ELLSIAGSNSGNVGVAYNDITAQNLKDVLQNVDTSAGQAMVSNAIGALAANGATQTNLGLDMAQRILSANPVQPNETRYRVVIVFTDGAPTSFDGFEKAAANDAITHAGAIKTAGATVYTIGIFPGANAASAGTEPKGDLGQNSSSLNSACNWFMQQVSSNNGAPRTPSYYLSAADTGALNNIFQQISDNIESGGSSSTLTEESVVRDIISPQFTLPAGATASDITLETYACTGKDGDTYTWRQNDTAMGATAAIDGNNVSVTGFDFSDNYVGTVTNNGIVTYRGHKLVIRFSVKPQPGFLGGNNVPTNAGAGVYENKD
;
A
#
# COMPACT_ATOMS: atom_id res chain seq x y z
N GLU A 1 -4.74 -12.78 4.43
CA GLU A 1 -6.14 -12.86 4.89
C GLU A 1 -7.01 -11.95 4.04
N LEU A 2 -8.11 -12.46 3.50
CA LEU A 2 -9.03 -11.70 2.66
C LEU A 2 -10.41 -11.65 3.30
N LEU A 3 -11.05 -10.50 3.28
CA LEU A 3 -12.40 -10.29 3.77
C LEU A 3 -13.27 -9.70 2.67
N SER A 4 -14.45 -10.25 2.46
CA SER A 4 -15.48 -9.66 1.62
C SER A 4 -16.50 -8.93 2.47
N ILE A 5 -16.66 -7.62 2.26
CA ILE A 5 -17.68 -6.79 2.88
C ILE A 5 -18.49 -6.14 1.77
N ALA A 6 -19.81 -6.30 1.82
CA ALA A 6 -20.74 -5.54 0.99
C ALA A 6 -21.49 -4.54 1.87
N GLY A 7 -21.37 -3.26 1.55
CA GLY A 7 -22.12 -2.20 2.20
C GLY A 7 -23.49 -2.02 1.53
N SER A 8 -24.38 -2.99 1.69
CA SER A 8 -25.79 -2.82 1.31
C SER A 8 -26.70 -3.12 2.49
N ASN A 9 -27.87 -2.49 2.51
CA ASN A 9 -28.93 -2.73 3.51
C ASN A 9 -29.49 -4.17 3.48
N SER A 10 -29.04 -4.99 2.57
CA SER A 10 -29.57 -6.33 2.37
C SER A 10 -28.81 -7.36 3.18
N GLY A 11 -28.67 -7.30 4.42
CA GLY A 11 -28.33 -8.35 5.39
C GLY A 11 -27.65 -9.66 4.96
N ASN A 12 -27.07 -9.72 3.76
CA ASN A 12 -26.60 -10.93 3.08
C ASN A 12 -25.08 -11.04 2.97
N VAL A 13 -24.35 -10.29 3.72
CA VAL A 13 -22.97 -10.64 3.99
C VAL A 13 -23.02 -11.58 5.18
N GLY A 14 -22.37 -12.70 5.18
CA GLY A 14 -22.44 -13.79 6.15
C GLY A 14 -22.58 -13.42 7.64
N VAL A 15 -22.59 -12.12 7.98
CA VAL A 15 -22.96 -11.51 9.26
C VAL A 15 -23.80 -10.28 8.98
N ALA A 16 -25.05 -10.24 9.43
CA ALA A 16 -25.88 -9.05 9.34
C ALA A 16 -25.23 -7.90 10.14
N TYR A 17 -25.23 -6.68 9.58
CA TYR A 17 -24.60 -5.50 10.20
C TYR A 17 -25.01 -5.29 11.67
N ASN A 18 -26.25 -5.61 12.02
CA ASN A 18 -26.80 -5.44 13.37
C ASN A 18 -26.46 -6.60 14.33
N ASP A 19 -25.99 -7.74 13.83
CA ASP A 19 -25.74 -8.95 14.64
C ASP A 19 -24.25 -9.16 14.93
N ILE A 20 -23.41 -8.16 14.68
CA ILE A 20 -21.97 -8.26 14.80
C ILE A 20 -21.55 -8.11 16.25
N THR A 21 -21.12 -9.20 16.85
CA THR A 21 -20.46 -9.24 18.15
C THR A 21 -18.95 -8.97 17.99
N ALA A 22 -18.30 -8.61 19.09
CA ALA A 22 -16.83 -8.45 19.09
C ALA A 22 -16.10 -9.75 18.69
N GLN A 23 -16.68 -10.92 18.97
CA GLN A 23 -16.12 -12.22 18.58
C GLN A 23 -16.27 -12.44 17.07
N ASN A 24 -17.46 -12.16 16.51
CA ASN A 24 -17.71 -12.28 15.07
C ASN A 24 -16.73 -11.40 14.27
N LEU A 25 -16.44 -10.18 14.75
CA LEU A 25 -15.48 -9.28 14.10
C LEU A 25 -14.05 -9.85 14.03
N LYS A 26 -13.65 -10.72 14.97
CA LYS A 26 -12.37 -11.42 14.92
C LYS A 26 -12.39 -12.59 13.95
N ASP A 27 -13.50 -13.31 13.89
CA ASP A 27 -13.65 -14.55 13.15
C ASP A 27 -13.99 -14.31 11.66
N VAL A 28 -14.26 -13.07 11.25
CA VAL A 28 -14.55 -12.74 9.83
C VAL A 28 -13.35 -12.86 8.93
N LEU A 29 -12.12 -12.62 9.44
CA LEU A 29 -10.90 -12.74 8.65
C LEU A 29 -10.56 -14.21 8.44
N GLN A 30 -10.45 -14.62 7.18
CA GLN A 30 -10.18 -16.00 6.79
C GLN A 30 -8.75 -16.16 6.30
N ASN A 31 -8.10 -17.25 6.68
CA ASN A 31 -6.80 -17.61 6.15
C ASN A 31 -6.97 -18.20 4.73
N VAL A 32 -6.67 -17.40 3.71
CA VAL A 32 -6.82 -17.79 2.29
C VAL A 32 -5.64 -18.61 1.74
N ASP A 33 -4.62 -18.90 2.53
CA ASP A 33 -3.60 -19.90 2.19
C ASP A 33 -4.16 -21.32 2.30
N THR A 34 -5.33 -21.47 2.92
CA THR A 34 -6.04 -22.72 3.02
C THR A 34 -7.22 -22.79 2.05
N SER A 35 -7.46 -23.98 1.49
CA SER A 35 -8.62 -24.21 0.61
C SER A 35 -9.95 -23.96 1.33
N ALA A 36 -10.02 -24.20 2.62
CA ALA A 36 -11.21 -23.93 3.43
C ALA A 36 -11.48 -22.43 3.54
N GLY A 37 -10.46 -21.62 3.85
CA GLY A 37 -10.61 -20.15 3.90
C GLY A 37 -10.93 -19.54 2.54
N GLN A 38 -10.30 -20.03 1.46
CA GLN A 38 -10.64 -19.64 0.08
C GLN A 38 -12.11 -19.93 -0.25
N ALA A 39 -12.60 -21.12 0.10
CA ALA A 39 -14.00 -21.50 -0.13
C ALA A 39 -14.96 -20.61 0.68
N MET A 40 -14.64 -20.28 1.92
CA MET A 40 -15.48 -19.40 2.75
C MET A 40 -15.60 -18.00 2.13
N VAL A 41 -14.49 -17.40 1.69
CA VAL A 41 -14.51 -16.08 1.03
C VAL A 41 -15.25 -16.15 -0.32
N SER A 42 -14.99 -17.17 -1.15
CA SER A 42 -15.65 -17.35 -2.44
C SER A 42 -17.18 -17.53 -2.28
N ASN A 43 -17.60 -18.30 -1.29
CA ASN A 43 -19.02 -18.50 -0.98
C ASN A 43 -19.68 -17.21 -0.49
N ALA A 44 -18.99 -16.42 0.34
CA ALA A 44 -19.48 -15.13 0.80
C ALA A 44 -19.65 -14.15 -0.37
N ILE A 45 -18.70 -14.09 -1.29
CA ILE A 45 -18.79 -13.27 -2.51
C ILE A 45 -19.94 -13.76 -3.40
N GLY A 46 -20.03 -15.08 -3.62
CA GLY A 46 -21.07 -15.67 -4.45
C GLY A 46 -22.50 -15.53 -3.90
N ALA A 47 -22.65 -15.30 -2.59
CA ALA A 47 -23.93 -15.03 -1.94
C ALA A 47 -24.38 -13.57 -2.04
N LEU A 48 -23.52 -12.65 -2.55
CA LEU A 48 -23.90 -11.25 -2.73
C LEU A 48 -24.98 -11.12 -3.80
N ALA A 49 -26.03 -10.37 -3.48
CA ALA A 49 -27.11 -10.04 -4.39
C ALA A 49 -27.25 -8.52 -4.49
N ALA A 50 -27.31 -8.00 -5.71
CA ALA A 50 -27.54 -6.57 -5.93
C ALA A 50 -28.98 -6.23 -5.50
N ASN A 51 -29.11 -5.49 -4.39
CA ASN A 51 -30.40 -5.06 -3.86
C ASN A 51 -30.22 -3.83 -2.98
N GLY A 52 -31.10 -2.84 -3.13
CA GLY A 52 -31.10 -1.61 -2.33
C GLY A 52 -30.22 -0.51 -2.91
N ALA A 53 -29.67 0.30 -2.03
CA ALA A 53 -28.85 1.47 -2.35
C ALA A 53 -27.33 1.21 -2.09
N THR A 54 -26.50 2.22 -2.37
CA THR A 54 -25.04 2.13 -2.22
C THR A 54 -24.59 2.83 -0.93
N GLN A 55 -24.81 2.19 0.21
CA GLN A 55 -24.41 2.75 1.51
C GLN A 55 -22.92 2.42 1.83
N THR A 56 -22.02 3.04 1.14
CA THR A 56 -20.56 2.83 1.27
C THR A 56 -20.07 3.13 2.69
N ASN A 57 -20.71 4.05 3.40
CA ASN A 57 -20.40 4.39 4.78
C ASN A 57 -20.57 3.19 5.73
N LEU A 58 -21.61 2.39 5.57
CA LEU A 58 -21.82 1.19 6.41
C LEU A 58 -20.74 0.13 6.17
N GLY A 59 -20.33 -0.04 4.91
CA GLY A 59 -19.23 -0.94 4.58
C GLY A 59 -17.90 -0.49 5.20
N LEU A 60 -17.62 0.80 5.19
CA LEU A 60 -16.39 1.36 5.78
C LEU A 60 -16.42 1.37 7.32
N ASP A 61 -17.58 1.63 7.95
CA ASP A 61 -17.73 1.43 9.40
C ASP A 61 -17.45 -0.01 9.80
N MET A 62 -17.99 -0.97 9.03
CA MET A 62 -17.71 -2.40 9.25
C MET A 62 -16.22 -2.70 9.12
N ALA A 63 -15.56 -2.23 8.07
CA ALA A 63 -14.12 -2.41 7.88
C ALA A 63 -13.30 -1.82 9.04
N GLN A 64 -13.66 -0.63 9.51
CA GLN A 64 -13.03 0.00 10.67
C GLN A 64 -13.17 -0.85 11.93
N ARG A 65 -14.35 -1.39 12.21
CA ARG A 65 -14.61 -2.26 13.37
C ARG A 65 -13.81 -3.55 13.30
N ILE A 66 -13.73 -4.19 12.13
CA ILE A 66 -12.95 -5.42 11.92
C ILE A 66 -11.46 -5.15 12.15
N LEU A 67 -10.93 -4.08 11.58
CA LEU A 67 -9.52 -3.72 11.78
C LEU A 67 -9.21 -3.38 13.23
N SER A 68 -10.15 -2.75 13.94
CA SER A 68 -10.04 -2.44 15.37
C SER A 68 -10.08 -3.69 16.26
N ALA A 69 -10.89 -4.68 15.90
CA ALA A 69 -10.94 -5.98 16.59
C ALA A 69 -9.71 -6.87 16.32
N ASN A 70 -8.99 -6.58 15.23
CA ASN A 70 -7.79 -7.32 14.79
C ASN A 70 -6.56 -6.39 14.72
N PRO A 71 -6.10 -5.83 15.85
CA PRO A 71 -4.94 -4.93 15.87
C PRO A 71 -3.67 -5.67 15.47
N VAL A 72 -2.74 -4.94 14.86
CA VAL A 72 -1.37 -5.43 14.62
C VAL A 72 -0.68 -5.59 15.99
N GLN A 73 -0.09 -6.77 16.22
CA GLN A 73 0.59 -7.05 17.48
C GLN A 73 2.01 -6.45 17.48
N PRO A 74 2.58 -6.10 18.65
CA PRO A 74 3.97 -5.71 18.74
C PRO A 74 4.88 -6.78 18.11
N ASN A 75 5.80 -6.38 17.25
CA ASN A 75 6.72 -7.25 16.49
C ASN A 75 6.06 -8.08 15.37
N GLU A 76 4.82 -7.79 15.00
CA GLU A 76 4.15 -8.37 13.84
C GLU A 76 4.28 -7.39 12.64
N THR A 77 4.73 -7.92 11.50
CA THR A 77 4.65 -7.18 10.22
C THR A 77 3.38 -7.64 9.51
N ARG A 78 2.35 -6.79 9.55
CA ARG A 78 1.07 -7.05 8.88
C ARG A 78 0.65 -5.83 8.07
N TYR A 79 0.53 -6.02 6.78
CA TYR A 79 -0.06 -5.01 5.90
C TYR A 79 -1.58 -5.13 5.94
N ARG A 80 -2.25 -4.02 6.25
CA ARG A 80 -3.72 -3.96 6.29
C ARG A 80 -4.21 -3.18 5.08
N VAL A 81 -5.04 -3.82 4.27
CA VAL A 81 -5.56 -3.25 3.04
C VAL A 81 -7.09 -3.34 3.07
N VAL A 82 -7.74 -2.25 2.71
CA VAL A 82 -9.19 -2.18 2.48
C VAL A 82 -9.41 -1.83 1.01
N ILE A 83 -10.23 -2.62 0.33
CA ILE A 83 -10.61 -2.38 -1.06
C ILE A 83 -12.09 -2.02 -1.07
N VAL A 84 -12.39 -0.81 -1.49
CA VAL A 84 -13.77 -0.33 -1.70
C VAL A 84 -14.09 -0.44 -3.19
N PHE A 85 -15.04 -1.31 -3.50
CA PHE A 85 -15.48 -1.56 -4.88
C PHE A 85 -16.92 -1.05 -5.03
N THR A 86 -17.15 -0.15 -5.99
CA THR A 86 -18.48 0.46 -6.17
C THR A 86 -18.78 0.83 -7.62
N ASP A 87 -20.01 0.62 -8.02
CA ASP A 87 -20.59 0.98 -9.31
C ASP A 87 -21.41 2.28 -9.27
N GLY A 88 -21.43 2.97 -8.11
CA GLY A 88 -22.29 4.13 -7.96
C GLY A 88 -21.87 5.14 -6.90
N ALA A 89 -22.71 6.14 -6.81
CA ALA A 89 -22.59 7.20 -5.83
C ALA A 89 -23.01 6.70 -4.44
N PRO A 90 -22.38 7.18 -3.36
CA PRO A 90 -22.82 6.87 -2.00
C PRO A 90 -24.23 7.45 -1.78
N THR A 91 -25.19 6.57 -1.46
CA THR A 91 -26.58 6.96 -1.32
C THR A 91 -27.37 5.96 -0.46
N SER A 92 -28.35 6.44 0.29
CA SER A 92 -29.34 5.60 0.98
C SER A 92 -30.57 5.31 0.12
N PHE A 93 -30.78 6.06 -0.95
CA PHE A 93 -31.93 5.92 -1.83
C PHE A 93 -31.61 6.13 -3.30
N ASP A 94 -31.15 7.32 -3.71
CA ASP A 94 -30.95 7.70 -5.10
C ASP A 94 -29.92 8.82 -5.26
N GLY A 95 -29.17 8.81 -6.37
CA GLY A 95 -28.18 9.84 -6.70
C GLY A 95 -26.96 9.82 -5.77
N PHE A 96 -26.48 11.00 -5.38
CA PHE A 96 -25.35 11.19 -4.48
C PHE A 96 -25.82 11.85 -3.19
N GLU A 97 -25.65 11.19 -2.07
CA GLU A 97 -26.02 11.71 -0.74
C GLU A 97 -24.75 12.18 -0.01
N LYS A 98 -24.64 13.50 0.19
CA LYS A 98 -23.45 14.11 0.79
C LYS A 98 -23.19 13.64 2.21
N ALA A 99 -24.24 13.36 2.99
CA ALA A 99 -24.12 12.86 4.35
C ALA A 99 -23.50 11.46 4.37
N ALA A 100 -23.95 10.54 3.52
CA ALA A 100 -23.39 9.19 3.39
C ALA A 100 -21.94 9.24 2.90
N ALA A 101 -21.61 10.15 1.96
CA ALA A 101 -20.26 10.36 1.48
C ALA A 101 -19.31 10.84 2.59
N ASN A 102 -19.70 11.86 3.37
CA ASN A 102 -18.90 12.40 4.45
C ASN A 102 -18.66 11.39 5.57
N ASP A 103 -19.68 10.61 5.91
CA ASP A 103 -19.58 9.53 6.89
C ASP A 103 -18.59 8.45 6.42
N ALA A 104 -18.70 8.02 5.16
CA ALA A 104 -17.75 7.09 4.54
C ALA A 104 -16.30 7.63 4.55
N ILE A 105 -16.11 8.91 4.21
CA ILE A 105 -14.80 9.56 4.25
C ILE A 105 -14.23 9.59 5.68
N THR A 106 -15.08 9.83 6.68
CA THR A 106 -14.68 9.81 8.10
C THR A 106 -14.17 8.44 8.52
N HIS A 107 -14.91 7.36 8.20
CA HIS A 107 -14.46 6.00 8.49
C HIS A 107 -13.19 5.62 7.74
N ALA A 108 -13.09 5.99 6.46
CA ALA A 108 -11.87 5.79 5.68
C ALA A 108 -10.66 6.54 6.28
N GLY A 109 -10.88 7.76 6.79
CA GLY A 109 -9.88 8.54 7.51
C GLY A 109 -9.36 7.83 8.76
N ALA A 110 -10.27 7.28 9.57
CA ALA A 110 -9.92 6.49 10.75
C ALA A 110 -9.13 5.22 10.39
N ILE A 111 -9.55 4.51 9.34
CA ILE A 111 -8.86 3.32 8.81
C ILE A 111 -7.42 3.67 8.38
N LYS A 112 -7.24 4.77 7.64
CA LYS A 112 -5.92 5.25 7.18
C LYS A 112 -5.05 5.68 8.37
N THR A 113 -5.60 6.40 9.32
CA THR A 113 -4.89 6.81 10.55
C THR A 113 -4.43 5.60 11.38
N ALA A 114 -5.20 4.50 11.36
CA ALA A 114 -4.80 3.24 11.99
C ALA A 114 -3.76 2.45 11.18
N GLY A 115 -3.17 3.03 10.13
CA GLY A 115 -2.09 2.44 9.34
C GLY A 115 -2.54 1.44 8.27
N ALA A 116 -3.80 1.46 7.85
CA ALA A 116 -4.26 0.65 6.73
C ALA A 116 -4.27 1.44 5.42
N THR A 117 -3.95 0.77 4.32
CA THR A 117 -4.07 1.31 2.96
C THR A 117 -5.49 1.09 2.44
N VAL A 118 -6.12 2.14 1.91
CA VAL A 118 -7.46 2.07 1.31
C VAL A 118 -7.36 2.25 -0.20
N TYR A 119 -7.73 1.21 -0.95
CA TYR A 119 -7.96 1.29 -2.39
C TYR A 119 -9.43 1.54 -2.67
N THR A 120 -9.73 2.35 -3.68
CA THR A 120 -11.06 2.47 -4.24
C THR A 120 -11.05 2.05 -5.70
N ILE A 121 -12.04 1.26 -6.11
CA ILE A 121 -12.23 0.81 -7.49
C ILE A 121 -13.61 1.29 -7.95
N GLY A 122 -13.62 2.24 -8.88
CA GLY A 122 -14.83 2.76 -9.49
C GLY A 122 -15.14 2.09 -10.82
N ILE A 123 -16.38 1.58 -10.95
CA ILE A 123 -16.88 0.95 -12.17
C ILE A 123 -18.11 1.67 -12.74
N PHE A 124 -18.31 2.93 -12.36
CA PHE A 124 -19.42 3.76 -12.86
C PHE A 124 -19.05 4.48 -14.17
N PRO A 125 -20.04 4.87 -15.00
CA PRO A 125 -19.80 5.67 -16.18
C PRO A 125 -19.11 7.00 -15.81
N GLY A 126 -17.95 7.28 -16.40
CA GLY A 126 -17.16 8.48 -16.09
C GLY A 126 -16.21 8.32 -14.89
N ALA A 127 -16.02 7.11 -14.35
CA ALA A 127 -14.96 6.83 -13.40
C ALA A 127 -13.58 7.15 -14.02
N ASN A 128 -12.81 8.00 -13.35
CA ASN A 128 -11.53 8.47 -13.86
C ASN A 128 -10.55 8.72 -12.69
N ALA A 129 -9.61 7.82 -12.51
CA ALA A 129 -8.61 7.88 -11.46
C ALA A 129 -7.68 9.11 -11.56
N ALA A 130 -7.53 9.70 -12.74
CA ALA A 130 -6.76 10.92 -12.96
C ALA A 130 -7.54 12.20 -12.66
N SER A 131 -8.83 12.09 -12.35
CA SER A 131 -9.68 13.25 -12.00
C SER A 131 -9.72 13.44 -10.48
N ALA A 132 -9.47 14.68 -10.02
CA ALA A 132 -9.72 15.04 -8.63
C ALA A 132 -11.22 15.08 -8.30
N GLY A 133 -12.07 15.21 -9.31
CA GLY A 133 -13.49 15.46 -9.13
C GLY A 133 -13.77 16.82 -8.49
N THR A 134 -15.02 17.01 -8.06
CA THR A 134 -15.44 18.25 -7.40
C THR A 134 -16.37 17.90 -6.23
N GLU A 135 -16.09 18.47 -5.07
CA GLU A 135 -16.96 18.32 -3.91
C GLU A 135 -18.34 18.89 -4.20
N PRO A 136 -19.43 18.12 -4.04
CA PRO A 136 -20.77 18.63 -4.23
C PRO A 136 -21.15 19.54 -3.06
N LYS A 137 -21.91 20.61 -3.34
CA LYS A 137 -22.42 21.52 -2.30
C LYS A 137 -23.52 20.89 -1.43
N GLY A 138 -24.19 19.89 -1.96
CA GLY A 138 -25.31 19.14 -1.31
C GLY A 138 -25.56 17.85 -2.06
N ASP A 139 -26.70 17.23 -1.81
CA ASP A 139 -27.13 16.02 -2.50
C ASP A 139 -27.36 16.28 -4.00
N LEU A 140 -27.09 15.25 -4.82
CA LEU A 140 -27.28 15.31 -6.27
C LEU A 140 -28.20 14.16 -6.70
N GLY A 141 -29.19 14.50 -7.53
CA GLY A 141 -30.03 13.45 -8.15
C GLY A 141 -29.25 12.66 -9.23
N GLN A 142 -29.77 11.49 -9.61
CA GLN A 142 -29.17 10.57 -10.60
C GLN A 142 -28.87 11.24 -11.95
N ASN A 143 -29.66 12.21 -12.37
CA ASN A 143 -29.52 12.89 -13.65
C ASN A 143 -28.65 14.18 -13.58
N SER A 144 -28.01 14.42 -12.44
CA SER A 144 -27.15 15.60 -12.27
C SER A 144 -25.92 15.50 -13.17
N SER A 145 -25.67 16.55 -13.95
CA SER A 145 -24.43 16.65 -14.77
C SER A 145 -23.15 16.68 -13.92
N SER A 146 -23.25 16.95 -12.63
CA SER A 146 -22.13 16.96 -11.68
C SER A 146 -21.94 15.62 -10.98
N LEU A 147 -22.79 14.63 -11.20
CA LEU A 147 -22.76 13.35 -10.48
C LEU A 147 -21.41 12.64 -10.63
N ASN A 148 -20.92 12.45 -11.85
CA ASN A 148 -19.65 11.79 -12.11
C ASN A 148 -18.47 12.53 -11.46
N SER A 149 -18.50 13.86 -11.45
CA SER A 149 -17.46 14.66 -10.81
C SER A 149 -17.48 14.48 -9.28
N ALA A 150 -18.67 14.43 -8.67
CA ALA A 150 -18.83 14.16 -7.23
C ALA A 150 -18.39 12.73 -6.88
N CYS A 151 -18.71 11.74 -7.71
CA CYS A 151 -18.24 10.35 -7.49
C CYS A 151 -16.71 10.25 -7.57
N ASN A 152 -16.07 10.88 -8.56
CA ASN A 152 -14.60 10.89 -8.64
C ASN A 152 -13.96 11.58 -7.43
N TRP A 153 -14.51 12.72 -6.97
CA TRP A 153 -14.09 13.40 -5.74
C TRP A 153 -14.20 12.44 -4.54
N PHE A 154 -15.32 11.78 -4.38
CA PHE A 154 -15.56 10.84 -3.29
C PHE A 154 -14.53 9.70 -3.29
N MET A 155 -14.27 9.09 -4.45
CA MET A 155 -13.29 8.01 -4.59
C MET A 155 -11.87 8.46 -4.22
N GLN A 156 -11.48 9.69 -4.56
CA GLN A 156 -10.19 10.27 -4.16
C GLN A 156 -10.12 10.52 -2.65
N GLN A 157 -11.20 10.96 -2.02
CA GLN A 157 -11.23 11.22 -0.57
C GLN A 157 -11.17 9.93 0.24
N VAL A 158 -11.90 8.90 -0.16
CA VAL A 158 -11.94 7.61 0.53
C VAL A 158 -10.61 6.87 0.39
N SER A 159 -10.02 6.86 -0.81
CA SER A 159 -8.74 6.18 -1.04
C SER A 159 -7.57 6.79 -0.27
N SER A 160 -6.46 6.08 -0.22
CA SER A 160 -5.19 6.58 0.31
C SER A 160 -4.54 7.64 -0.59
N ASN A 161 -5.22 8.11 -1.63
CA ASN A 161 -4.87 9.31 -2.38
C ASN A 161 -5.07 10.59 -1.56
N ASN A 162 -5.92 10.55 -0.52
CA ASN A 162 -6.20 11.68 0.37
C ASN A 162 -6.71 12.93 -0.35
N GLY A 163 -7.60 12.73 -1.33
CA GLY A 163 -8.36 13.78 -1.98
C GLY A 163 -7.82 14.29 -3.31
N ALA A 164 -6.66 13.83 -3.77
CA ALA A 164 -6.10 14.25 -5.06
C ALA A 164 -5.46 13.08 -5.81
N PRO A 165 -5.49 13.08 -7.15
CA PRO A 165 -4.76 12.09 -7.94
C PRO A 165 -3.27 12.08 -7.61
N ARG A 166 -2.69 10.90 -7.53
CA ARG A 166 -1.26 10.69 -7.26
C ARG A 166 -0.71 9.48 -8.02
N THR A 167 0.60 9.33 -8.02
CA THR A 167 1.30 8.17 -8.58
C THR A 167 2.21 7.57 -7.48
N PRO A 168 2.09 6.28 -7.14
CA PRO A 168 1.02 5.36 -7.57
C PRO A 168 -0.35 5.75 -7.03
N SER A 169 -1.42 5.45 -7.78
CA SER A 169 -2.78 5.79 -7.38
C SER A 169 -3.42 4.68 -6.56
N TYR A 170 -4.15 5.08 -5.53
CA TYR A 170 -5.03 4.20 -4.74
C TYR A 170 -6.51 4.31 -5.14
N TYR A 171 -6.84 5.25 -6.02
CA TYR A 171 -8.10 5.21 -6.75
C TYR A 171 -7.84 4.66 -8.15
N LEU A 172 -8.55 3.59 -8.49
CA LEU A 172 -8.45 2.86 -9.76
C LEU A 172 -9.82 2.85 -10.42
N SER A 173 -9.87 2.93 -11.73
CA SER A 173 -11.12 2.93 -12.49
C SER A 173 -11.10 1.85 -13.55
N ALA A 174 -12.15 1.04 -13.62
CA ALA A 174 -12.33 -0.02 -14.60
C ALA A 174 -13.50 0.30 -15.53
N ALA A 175 -13.26 0.22 -16.83
CA ALA A 175 -14.29 0.36 -17.84
C ALA A 175 -14.97 -0.97 -18.18
N ASP A 176 -14.30 -2.08 -17.93
CA ASP A 176 -14.74 -3.43 -18.25
C ASP A 176 -14.08 -4.49 -17.35
N THR A 177 -14.50 -5.75 -17.50
CA THR A 177 -13.99 -6.88 -16.71
C THR A 177 -12.48 -7.12 -16.94
N GLY A 178 -11.95 -6.84 -18.12
CA GLY A 178 -10.52 -7.00 -18.41
C GLY A 178 -9.68 -5.98 -17.65
N ALA A 179 -10.13 -4.71 -17.64
CA ALA A 179 -9.52 -3.66 -16.84
C ALA A 179 -9.58 -3.98 -15.34
N LEU A 180 -10.68 -4.55 -14.87
CA LEU A 180 -10.86 -4.96 -13.48
C LEU A 180 -9.86 -6.04 -13.05
N ASN A 181 -9.64 -7.07 -13.87
CA ASN A 181 -8.66 -8.11 -13.59
C ASN A 181 -7.24 -7.53 -13.48
N ASN A 182 -6.88 -6.59 -14.36
CA ASN A 182 -5.59 -5.92 -14.30
C ASN A 182 -5.44 -5.08 -13.00
N ILE A 183 -6.53 -4.45 -12.56
CA ILE A 183 -6.56 -3.69 -11.29
C ILE A 183 -6.32 -4.62 -10.09
N PHE A 184 -7.01 -5.74 -10.02
CA PHE A 184 -6.79 -6.70 -8.93
C PHE A 184 -5.39 -7.28 -8.95
N GLN A 185 -4.83 -7.56 -10.13
CA GLN A 185 -3.44 -7.98 -10.24
C GLN A 185 -2.48 -6.88 -9.75
N GLN A 186 -2.68 -5.63 -10.15
CA GLN A 186 -1.88 -4.50 -9.66
C GLN A 186 -1.95 -4.33 -8.14
N ILE A 187 -3.13 -4.49 -7.53
CA ILE A 187 -3.28 -4.43 -6.07
C ILE A 187 -2.55 -5.62 -5.43
N SER A 188 -2.68 -6.82 -5.98
CA SER A 188 -1.97 -8.02 -5.50
C SER A 188 -0.46 -7.82 -5.55
N ASP A 189 0.07 -7.36 -6.67
CA ASP A 189 1.50 -7.07 -6.84
C ASP A 189 1.99 -6.02 -5.84
N ASN A 190 1.17 -4.99 -5.57
CA ASN A 190 1.49 -3.98 -4.56
C ASN A 190 1.49 -4.57 -3.13
N ILE A 191 0.55 -5.47 -2.81
CA ILE A 191 0.50 -6.16 -1.52
C ILE A 191 1.69 -7.11 -1.38
N GLU A 192 2.00 -7.91 -2.38
CA GLU A 192 3.13 -8.85 -2.40
C GLU A 192 4.48 -8.13 -2.30
N SER A 193 4.62 -6.97 -2.94
CA SER A 193 5.82 -6.13 -2.84
C SER A 193 5.97 -5.40 -1.50
N GLY A 194 5.11 -5.70 -0.52
CA GLY A 194 5.19 -5.17 0.83
C GLY A 194 4.11 -4.15 1.19
N GLY A 195 3.06 -4.02 0.36
CA GLY A 195 1.86 -3.20 0.68
C GLY A 195 2.15 -1.73 0.91
N SER A 196 3.39 -1.35 0.80
CA SER A 196 3.79 0.01 1.04
C SER A 196 3.64 0.82 -0.26
N SER A 197 2.72 1.74 -0.24
CA SER A 197 3.19 3.07 -0.59
C SER A 197 4.30 3.32 0.40
N SER A 198 5.49 3.03 -0.01
CA SER A 198 6.66 3.30 0.80
C SER A 198 6.55 4.75 1.23
N THR A 199 6.49 5.03 2.54
CA THR A 199 6.82 6.35 3.06
C THR A 199 8.25 6.69 2.67
N LEU A 200 9.00 5.68 2.20
CA LEU A 200 10.34 5.83 1.66
C LEU A 200 10.26 6.48 0.27
N THR A 201 10.79 7.68 0.18
CA THR A 201 10.87 8.50 -1.02
C THR A 201 12.33 8.80 -1.34
N GLU A 202 12.57 9.72 -2.24
CA GLU A 202 13.92 10.29 -2.49
C GLU A 202 14.51 11.03 -1.28
N GLU A 203 13.66 11.43 -0.32
CA GLU A 203 14.10 12.06 0.94
C GLU A 203 14.55 11.04 1.98
N SER A 204 14.32 9.76 1.74
CA SER A 204 14.70 8.69 2.66
C SER A 204 16.23 8.53 2.73
N VAL A 205 16.70 8.17 3.91
CA VAL A 205 18.13 8.05 4.20
C VAL A 205 18.47 6.63 4.59
N VAL A 206 19.39 6.01 3.90
CA VAL A 206 20.07 4.80 4.40
C VAL A 206 21.14 5.24 5.39
N ARG A 207 21.12 4.70 6.59
CA ARG A 207 22.17 4.92 7.61
C ARG A 207 22.80 3.59 7.99
N ASP A 208 24.13 3.57 8.06
CA ASP A 208 24.91 2.46 8.54
C ASP A 208 25.84 2.97 9.66
N ILE A 209 25.65 2.44 10.86
CA ILE A 209 26.43 2.77 12.03
C ILE A 209 27.46 1.66 12.22
N ILE A 210 28.73 2.01 12.02
CA ILE A 210 29.84 1.08 12.17
C ILE A 210 30.00 0.71 13.65
N SER A 211 30.17 -0.58 13.94
CA SER A 211 30.36 -1.08 15.29
C SER A 211 31.59 -0.44 15.98
N PRO A 212 31.56 -0.25 17.31
CA PRO A 212 32.67 0.38 18.03
C PRO A 212 34.02 -0.32 17.90
N GLN A 213 34.03 -1.60 17.49
CA GLN A 213 35.24 -2.39 17.23
C GLN A 213 35.93 -2.04 15.92
N PHE A 214 35.25 -1.31 15.03
CA PHE A 214 35.72 -0.95 13.71
C PHE A 214 35.67 0.57 13.49
N THR A 215 36.41 1.02 12.49
CA THR A 215 36.40 2.41 12.03
C THR A 215 36.58 2.46 10.53
N LEU A 216 36.19 3.56 9.93
CA LEU A 216 36.56 3.86 8.54
C LEU A 216 38.10 4.03 8.45
N PRO A 217 38.69 3.75 7.27
CA PRO A 217 40.09 4.08 7.02
C PRO A 217 40.38 5.57 7.28
N ALA A 218 41.55 5.89 7.81
CA ALA A 218 41.94 7.28 8.05
C ALA A 218 41.92 8.08 6.73
N GLY A 219 41.21 9.22 6.76
CA GLY A 219 41.04 10.07 5.58
C GLY A 219 39.97 9.57 4.60
N ALA A 220 39.14 8.59 5.00
CA ALA A 220 38.02 8.14 4.17
C ALA A 220 37.06 9.30 3.87
N THR A 221 36.61 9.36 2.64
CA THR A 221 35.69 10.36 2.10
C THR A 221 34.50 9.68 1.45
N ALA A 222 33.47 10.43 1.08
CA ALA A 222 32.34 9.89 0.34
C ALA A 222 32.73 9.17 -0.95
N SER A 223 33.85 9.53 -1.57
CA SER A 223 34.36 8.89 -2.80
C SER A 223 34.87 7.46 -2.57
N ASP A 224 35.13 7.07 -1.33
CA ASP A 224 35.54 5.71 -0.96
C ASP A 224 34.36 4.77 -0.75
N ILE A 225 33.13 5.31 -0.86
CA ILE A 225 31.89 4.55 -0.80
C ILE A 225 31.42 4.28 -2.22
N THR A 226 31.33 3.01 -2.58
CA THR A 226 30.81 2.59 -3.89
C THR A 226 29.29 2.41 -3.78
N LEU A 227 28.56 3.10 -4.66
CA LEU A 227 27.12 2.97 -4.81
C LEU A 227 26.83 2.25 -6.14
N GLU A 228 26.19 1.10 -6.05
CA GLU A 228 25.79 0.30 -7.21
C GLU A 228 24.29 0.11 -7.19
N THR A 229 23.64 0.21 -8.34
CA THR A 229 22.23 -0.12 -8.50
C THR A 229 22.04 -1.28 -9.46
N TYR A 230 21.01 -2.06 -9.23
CA TYR A 230 20.69 -3.24 -10.01
C TYR A 230 19.22 -3.26 -10.36
N ALA A 231 18.87 -3.35 -11.64
CA ALA A 231 17.52 -3.52 -12.11
C ALA A 231 17.03 -4.95 -11.88
N CYS A 232 15.80 -5.12 -11.39
CA CYS A 232 15.15 -6.41 -11.32
C CYS A 232 14.78 -6.89 -12.72
N THR A 233 15.24 -8.08 -13.09
CA THR A 233 15.01 -8.66 -14.43
C THR A 233 14.15 -9.90 -14.42
N GLY A 234 13.88 -10.47 -13.25
CA GLY A 234 13.08 -11.68 -13.13
C GLY A 234 13.04 -12.20 -11.71
N LYS A 235 12.35 -13.33 -11.54
CA LYS A 235 12.27 -14.09 -10.29
C LYS A 235 12.34 -15.59 -10.60
N ASP A 236 13.13 -16.33 -9.85
CA ASP A 236 13.22 -17.78 -9.88
C ASP A 236 12.92 -18.32 -8.48
N GLY A 237 11.77 -18.97 -8.32
CA GLY A 237 11.22 -19.26 -7.00
C GLY A 237 11.06 -17.99 -6.17
N ASP A 238 11.70 -17.96 -4.99
CA ASP A 238 11.69 -16.78 -4.10
C ASP A 238 12.88 -15.82 -4.33
N THR A 239 13.73 -16.09 -5.33
CA THR A 239 14.94 -15.32 -5.57
C THR A 239 14.77 -14.43 -6.79
N TYR A 240 14.94 -13.11 -6.60
CA TYR A 240 14.97 -12.15 -7.71
C TYR A 240 16.30 -12.19 -8.46
N THR A 241 16.23 -12.04 -9.79
CA THR A 241 17.38 -11.89 -10.66
C THR A 241 17.64 -10.42 -10.98
N TRP A 242 18.92 -10.05 -11.09
CA TRP A 242 19.34 -8.66 -11.13
C TRP A 242 20.35 -8.42 -12.24
N ARG A 243 20.25 -7.25 -12.86
CA ARG A 243 21.26 -6.73 -13.80
C ARG A 243 21.79 -5.41 -13.27
N GLN A 244 23.10 -5.27 -13.19
CA GLN A 244 23.76 -4.03 -12.75
C GLN A 244 23.46 -2.88 -13.73
N ASN A 245 23.22 -1.70 -13.20
CA ASN A 245 23.07 -0.46 -13.96
C ASN A 245 24.40 0.30 -14.00
N ASP A 246 24.53 1.20 -14.97
CA ASP A 246 25.73 2.03 -15.15
C ASP A 246 25.74 3.28 -14.24
N THR A 247 24.68 3.55 -13.50
CA THR A 247 24.53 4.75 -12.67
C THR A 247 24.04 4.41 -11.26
N ALA A 248 24.32 5.29 -10.30
CA ALA A 248 23.81 5.21 -8.92
C ALA A 248 22.38 5.71 -8.76
N MET A 249 21.68 6.11 -9.83
CA MET A 249 20.27 6.55 -9.85
C MET A 249 19.98 7.65 -8.82
N GLY A 250 20.82 8.69 -8.76
CA GLY A 250 20.67 9.82 -7.83
C GLY A 250 21.22 9.58 -6.43
N ALA A 251 21.56 8.34 -6.06
CA ALA A 251 22.11 8.03 -4.75
C ALA A 251 23.44 8.78 -4.50
N THR A 252 23.55 9.40 -3.33
CA THR A 252 24.74 10.15 -2.89
C THR A 252 25.13 9.73 -1.49
N ALA A 253 26.40 9.37 -1.30
CA ALA A 253 26.94 8.98 -0.01
C ALA A 253 27.50 10.17 0.77
N ALA A 254 27.43 10.08 2.10
CA ALA A 254 28.10 10.98 3.03
C ALA A 254 28.69 10.20 4.20
N ILE A 255 29.73 10.76 4.82
CA ILE A 255 30.36 10.24 6.03
C ILE A 255 30.27 11.32 7.12
N ASP A 256 29.80 10.91 8.29
CA ASP A 256 29.85 11.71 9.51
C ASP A 256 30.46 10.87 10.65
N GLY A 257 31.70 11.19 11.00
CA GLY A 257 32.47 10.41 11.96
C GLY A 257 32.61 8.94 11.51
N ASN A 258 32.00 8.03 12.26
CA ASN A 258 31.99 6.59 11.96
C ASN A 258 30.64 6.12 11.39
N ASN A 259 29.83 7.04 10.86
CA ASN A 259 28.54 6.74 10.25
C ASN A 259 28.62 6.97 8.75
N VAL A 260 28.02 6.06 7.99
CA VAL A 260 27.81 6.19 6.55
C VAL A 260 26.31 6.44 6.32
N SER A 261 26.00 7.44 5.50
CA SER A 261 24.64 7.71 5.06
C SER A 261 24.57 7.81 3.55
N VAL A 262 23.42 7.40 2.98
CA VAL A 262 23.12 7.53 1.55
C VAL A 262 21.73 8.12 1.38
N THR A 263 21.64 9.16 0.56
CA THR A 263 20.41 9.89 0.22
C THR A 263 20.19 9.93 -1.29
N GLY A 264 19.03 10.38 -1.74
CA GLY A 264 18.72 10.66 -3.15
C GLY A 264 18.37 9.43 -4.00
N PHE A 265 18.30 8.22 -3.41
CA PHE A 265 17.74 7.07 -4.10
C PHE A 265 16.22 7.07 -3.87
N ASP A 266 15.45 7.22 -4.94
CA ASP A 266 14.00 7.21 -4.84
C ASP A 266 13.46 5.80 -4.65
N PHE A 267 13.16 5.44 -3.41
CA PHE A 267 12.60 4.14 -3.07
C PHE A 267 11.17 3.96 -3.58
N SER A 268 10.40 5.06 -3.73
CA SER A 268 9.01 5.00 -4.18
C SER A 268 8.88 4.60 -5.65
N ASP A 269 9.83 5.04 -6.48
CA ASP A 269 9.87 4.69 -7.91
C ASP A 269 10.64 3.39 -8.19
N ASN A 270 11.43 2.91 -7.23
CA ASN A 270 12.36 1.80 -7.42
C ASN A 270 12.01 0.52 -6.66
N TYR A 271 10.81 0.40 -6.09
CA TYR A 271 10.39 -0.85 -5.46
C TYR A 271 10.24 -1.98 -6.49
N VAL A 272 10.56 -3.20 -6.05
CA VAL A 272 10.47 -4.39 -6.90
C VAL A 272 9.01 -4.79 -7.07
N GLY A 273 8.62 -5.02 -8.32
CA GLY A 273 7.27 -5.43 -8.67
C GLY A 273 7.20 -5.95 -10.09
N THR A 274 6.01 -6.30 -10.54
CA THR A 274 5.74 -6.72 -11.90
C THR A 274 4.79 -5.76 -12.61
N VAL A 275 4.93 -5.68 -13.93
CA VAL A 275 3.98 -4.98 -14.81
C VAL A 275 3.54 -5.97 -15.87
N THR A 276 2.23 -6.18 -15.99
CA THR A 276 1.66 -7.05 -17.00
C THR A 276 1.05 -6.23 -18.13
N ASN A 277 1.62 -6.33 -19.33
CA ASN A 277 1.11 -5.71 -20.54
C ASN A 277 0.82 -6.77 -21.59
N ASN A 278 -0.42 -6.87 -22.08
CA ASN A 278 -0.85 -7.84 -23.08
C ASN A 278 -0.47 -9.29 -22.74
N GLY A 279 -0.56 -9.67 -21.46
CA GLY A 279 -0.20 -11.01 -20.98
C GLY A 279 1.31 -11.26 -20.83
N ILE A 280 2.14 -10.26 -21.09
CA ILE A 280 3.59 -10.34 -20.87
C ILE A 280 3.91 -9.72 -19.51
N VAL A 281 4.45 -10.53 -18.62
CA VAL A 281 4.93 -10.09 -17.30
C VAL A 281 6.35 -9.55 -17.44
N THR A 282 6.55 -8.30 -17.05
CA THR A 282 7.88 -7.68 -16.95
C THR A 282 8.16 -7.29 -15.50
N TYR A 283 9.38 -7.51 -15.06
CA TYR A 283 9.82 -7.10 -13.73
C TYR A 283 10.30 -5.65 -13.75
N ARG A 284 10.07 -4.94 -12.65
CA ARG A 284 10.53 -3.56 -12.43
C ARG A 284 11.17 -3.42 -11.06
N GLY A 285 11.75 -2.27 -10.83
CA GLY A 285 12.36 -1.88 -9.56
C GLY A 285 13.87 -2.12 -9.56
N HIS A 286 14.50 -1.53 -8.56
CA HIS A 286 15.96 -1.55 -8.40
C HIS A 286 16.33 -1.81 -6.95
N LYS A 287 17.51 -2.43 -6.74
CA LYS A 287 18.16 -2.44 -5.43
C LYS A 287 19.38 -1.53 -5.44
N LEU A 288 19.61 -0.87 -4.33
CA LEU A 288 20.83 -0.13 -4.05
C LEU A 288 21.76 -1.01 -3.22
N VAL A 289 23.03 -1.09 -3.64
CA VAL A 289 24.11 -1.77 -2.91
C VAL A 289 25.14 -0.73 -2.53
N ILE A 290 25.44 -0.66 -1.25
CA ILE A 290 26.41 0.28 -0.67
C ILE A 290 27.61 -0.54 -0.22
N ARG A 291 28.81 -0.21 -0.70
CA ARG A 291 30.05 -0.89 -0.34
C ARG A 291 31.07 0.10 0.16
N PHE A 292 31.66 -0.20 1.29
CA PHE A 292 32.78 0.55 1.85
C PHE A 292 33.66 -0.36 2.71
N SER A 293 34.89 0.07 2.98
CA SER A 293 35.84 -0.66 3.80
C SER A 293 35.85 -0.15 5.22
N VAL A 294 36.00 -1.07 6.17
CA VAL A 294 36.24 -0.76 7.58
C VAL A 294 37.53 -1.41 8.06
N LYS A 295 38.17 -0.85 9.08
CA LYS A 295 39.35 -1.39 9.75
C LYS A 295 39.04 -1.67 11.21
N PRO A 296 39.66 -2.69 11.83
CA PRO A 296 39.59 -2.86 13.27
C PRO A 296 40.17 -1.63 13.98
N GLN A 297 39.54 -1.26 15.10
CA GLN A 297 40.09 -0.26 16.00
C GLN A 297 41.44 -0.70 16.58
N PRO A 298 42.38 0.23 16.83
CA PRO A 298 43.62 -0.09 17.57
C PRO A 298 43.27 -0.76 18.91
N GLY A 299 43.89 -1.91 19.16
CA GLY A 299 43.65 -2.69 20.39
C GLY A 299 42.52 -3.68 20.31
N PHE A 300 41.74 -3.73 19.25
CA PHE A 300 40.76 -4.79 19.04
C PHE A 300 41.46 -6.12 18.68
N LEU A 301 41.38 -7.10 19.58
CA LEU A 301 42.06 -8.37 19.46
C LEU A 301 41.37 -9.40 18.57
N GLY A 302 40.21 -9.05 18.01
CA GLY A 302 39.41 -9.93 17.20
C GLY A 302 38.35 -10.70 18.01
N GLY A 303 37.65 -11.61 17.34
CA GLY A 303 36.58 -12.45 17.90
C GLY A 303 35.87 -13.23 16.79
N ASN A 304 35.09 -14.23 17.17
CA ASN A 304 34.24 -14.95 16.23
C ASN A 304 32.94 -14.18 15.98
N ASN A 305 32.60 -14.00 14.70
CA ASN A 305 31.33 -13.36 14.28
C ASN A 305 31.10 -11.95 14.86
N VAL A 306 32.13 -11.14 14.98
CA VAL A 306 32.00 -9.75 15.41
C VAL A 306 31.36 -8.93 14.28
N PRO A 307 30.16 -8.35 14.51
CA PRO A 307 29.49 -7.58 13.48
C PRO A 307 30.23 -6.30 13.18
N THR A 308 30.36 -5.95 11.91
CA THR A 308 30.95 -4.68 11.47
C THR A 308 30.00 -3.50 11.65
N ASN A 309 28.67 -3.78 11.75
CA ASN A 309 27.63 -2.80 11.87
C ASN A 309 26.95 -2.90 13.24
N ALA A 310 26.82 -1.78 13.94
CA ALA A 310 26.03 -1.66 15.17
C ALA A 310 24.53 -1.45 14.87
N GLY A 311 24.22 -0.90 13.69
CA GLY A 311 22.87 -0.73 13.20
C GLY A 311 22.93 -0.26 11.74
N ALA A 312 22.00 -0.80 10.94
CA ALA A 312 21.79 -0.33 9.57
C ALA A 312 20.29 -0.28 9.32
N GLY A 313 19.82 0.70 8.57
CA GLY A 313 18.41 0.85 8.27
C GLY A 313 18.13 1.93 7.24
N VAL A 314 16.89 1.94 6.77
CA VAL A 314 16.34 3.00 5.94
C VAL A 314 15.34 3.78 6.78
N TYR A 315 15.47 5.08 6.80
CA TYR A 315 14.68 6.01 7.58
C TYR A 315 13.92 6.94 6.64
N GLU A 316 12.71 7.31 7.02
CA GLU A 316 11.81 8.13 6.19
C GLU A 316 12.36 9.53 5.91
N ASN A 317 13.16 10.08 6.81
CA ASN A 317 13.66 11.46 6.74
C ASN A 317 15.08 11.58 7.29
N LYS A 318 15.70 12.72 6.99
CA LYS A 318 17.07 13.07 7.45
C LYS A 318 17.16 13.38 8.92
N ASP A 319 16.09 13.77 9.57
CA ASP A 319 16.06 14.33 10.93
C ASP A 319 15.92 13.26 12.02
#